data_3860be73f032c6d73f54ce23fad8c765
#
_entry.id   3860be73f032c6d73f54ce23fad8c765
#
_cell.length_a   1.000
_cell.length_b   1.000
_cell.length_c   1.000
_cell.angle_alpha   90.00
_cell.angle_beta   90.00
_cell.angle_gamma   90.00
#
_symmetry.space_group_name_H-M   'P 1'
#
loop_
_entity.id
_entity.type
_entity.pdbx_description
1 polymer ?
#
loop_
_entity_poly.entity_id
_entity_poly.type
_entity_poly.pdbx_seq_one_letter_code
_entity_poly.pdbx_strand_id
1 'polypeptide(L)'
;MANNTIFDDVFRTMLEKMPELVIPLINEVFGTNYPADIPIEQQRNEHQTKSGEKITDSRLKIADKIYHIECQSTSDTEMVIRMIEYDFAISLESKKIENERYRIYFPHSCVLYLRGKGKSNTIGMDIVMPNGQIIKYDLPAIYVENYTTDVIFQKKLLFLLPFYIMRYENSRTEIEKDATKLQSLLDEYAAIVKKLKADVLHKGREVQYNYLMEVIKRIADYIFSNFQIAKEGMDEVMGGKVLELETDKVIKKIRDKYKDEIKAEIKDEAKEEIAIRMLKRGRNTLEEIVDDTGLPLERVKRIKEEQQL
;
A
#
# COMPACT_ATOMS: atom_id res chain seq x y z
N MET A 1 10.41 5.20 11.17
CA MET A 1 10.51 4.87 9.73
C MET A 1 9.10 4.54 9.28
N ALA A 2 8.56 5.24 8.30
CA ALA A 2 7.26 4.87 7.73
C ALA A 2 7.41 3.45 7.16
N ASN A 3 6.51 2.52 7.55
CA ASN A 3 6.42 1.21 6.92
C ASN A 3 5.93 1.44 5.48
N ASN A 4 6.87 1.55 4.54
CA ASN A 4 6.55 1.70 3.13
C ASN A 4 5.88 0.40 2.68
N THR A 5 4.58 0.47 2.38
CA THR A 5 3.81 -0.69 1.91
C THR A 5 3.85 -0.75 0.38
N ILE A 6 3.48 -1.90 -0.19
CA ILE A 6 3.34 -2.03 -1.65
C ILE A 6 2.33 -1.01 -2.23
N PHE A 7 1.33 -0.63 -1.43
CA PHE A 7 0.31 0.32 -1.85
C PHE A 7 0.87 1.73 -1.97
N ASP A 8 1.71 2.15 -1.01
CA ASP A 8 2.41 3.44 -1.04
C ASP A 8 3.34 3.52 -2.23
N ASP A 9 4.08 2.44 -2.53
CA ASP A 9 4.97 2.37 -3.69
C ASP A 9 4.22 2.44 -5.00
N VAL A 10 3.10 1.71 -5.15
CA VAL A 10 2.26 1.79 -6.35
C VAL A 10 1.68 3.18 -6.50
N PHE A 11 1.15 3.77 -5.42
CA PHE A 11 0.59 5.12 -5.44
C PHE A 11 1.62 6.15 -5.92
N ARG A 12 2.82 6.13 -5.32
CA ARG A 12 3.93 7.03 -5.70
C ARG A 12 4.40 6.78 -7.13
N THR A 13 4.56 5.50 -7.52
CA THR A 13 4.96 5.15 -8.90
C THR A 13 3.96 5.69 -9.93
N MET A 14 2.66 5.61 -9.64
CA MET A 14 1.64 6.16 -10.53
C MET A 14 1.75 7.68 -10.65
N LEU A 15 1.96 8.39 -9.55
CA LEU A 15 2.16 9.83 -9.58
C LEU A 15 3.44 10.23 -10.32
N GLU A 16 4.53 9.46 -10.20
CA GLU A 16 5.78 9.73 -10.89
C GLU A 16 5.75 9.42 -12.38
N LYS A 17 5.13 8.31 -12.77
CA LYS A 17 5.18 7.80 -14.15
C LYS A 17 3.96 8.17 -14.98
N MET A 18 2.82 8.42 -14.33
CA MET A 18 1.54 8.69 -14.99
C MET A 18 0.75 9.78 -14.24
N PRO A 19 1.37 10.95 -13.94
CA PRO A 19 0.72 11.98 -13.13
C PRO A 19 -0.61 12.45 -13.72
N GLU A 20 -0.76 12.44 -15.05
CA GLU A 20 -1.98 12.85 -15.72
C GLU A 20 -3.20 12.00 -15.36
N LEU A 21 -3.02 10.77 -14.87
CA LEU A 21 -4.12 9.92 -14.42
C LEU A 21 -4.79 10.45 -13.14
N VAL A 22 -4.12 11.31 -12.39
CA VAL A 22 -4.71 11.90 -11.17
C VAL A 22 -5.69 13.02 -11.50
N ILE A 23 -5.60 13.65 -12.68
CA ILE A 23 -6.45 14.81 -13.06
C ILE A 23 -7.95 14.47 -13.02
N PRO A 24 -8.42 13.38 -13.63
CA PRO A 24 -9.83 13.02 -13.51
C PRO A 24 -10.29 12.77 -12.06
N LEU A 25 -9.41 12.24 -11.23
CA LEU A 25 -9.70 12.05 -9.81
C LEU A 25 -9.82 13.39 -9.07
N ILE A 26 -8.91 14.33 -9.31
CA ILE A 26 -8.99 15.70 -8.76
C ILE A 26 -10.25 16.40 -9.23
N ASN A 27 -10.60 16.28 -10.52
CA ASN A 27 -11.83 16.87 -11.06
C ASN A 27 -13.08 16.30 -10.38
N GLU A 28 -13.13 14.98 -10.18
CA GLU A 28 -14.25 14.31 -9.51
C GLU A 28 -14.38 14.72 -8.04
N VAL A 29 -13.26 14.80 -7.32
CA VAL A 29 -13.24 15.02 -5.88
C VAL A 29 -13.49 16.49 -5.51
N PHE A 30 -12.88 17.41 -6.26
CA PHE A 30 -12.91 18.85 -5.94
C PHE A 30 -13.84 19.66 -6.84
N GLY A 31 -14.59 19.00 -7.74
CA GLY A 31 -15.51 19.67 -8.66
C GLY A 31 -14.79 20.61 -9.63
N THR A 32 -13.53 20.32 -9.96
CA THR A 32 -12.76 21.08 -10.94
C THR A 32 -12.98 20.53 -12.36
N ASN A 33 -12.53 21.25 -13.37
CA ASN A 33 -12.64 20.81 -14.76
C ASN A 33 -11.31 21.07 -15.50
N TYR A 34 -10.23 20.52 -14.95
CA TYR A 34 -8.93 20.61 -15.60
C TYR A 34 -8.88 19.73 -16.85
N PRO A 35 -8.26 20.22 -17.95
CA PRO A 35 -7.97 19.36 -19.08
C PRO A 35 -6.95 18.27 -18.71
N ALA A 36 -7.00 17.13 -19.39
CA ALA A 36 -6.18 15.97 -19.05
C ALA A 36 -4.66 16.20 -19.24
N ASP A 37 -4.30 17.19 -20.04
CA ASP A 37 -2.92 17.57 -20.38
C ASP A 37 -2.41 18.79 -19.59
N ILE A 38 -3.15 19.23 -18.55
CA ILE A 38 -2.68 20.35 -17.72
C ILE A 38 -1.34 20.00 -17.06
N PRO A 39 -0.37 20.91 -17.04
CA PRO A 39 0.90 20.66 -16.36
C PRO A 39 0.71 20.41 -14.87
N ILE A 40 1.38 19.37 -14.37
CA ILE A 40 1.42 18.99 -12.96
C ILE A 40 2.85 19.15 -12.49
N GLU A 41 3.04 19.93 -11.42
CA GLU A 41 4.31 20.06 -10.73
C GLU A 41 4.25 19.21 -9.45
N GLN A 42 5.05 18.15 -9.40
CA GLN A 42 5.21 17.39 -8.15
C GLN A 42 6.12 18.18 -7.22
N GLN A 43 5.65 18.38 -6.00
CA GLN A 43 6.40 19.10 -4.99
C GLN A 43 7.00 18.13 -3.97
N ARG A 44 7.91 18.63 -3.13
CA ARG A 44 8.50 17.80 -2.06
C ARG A 44 7.44 17.34 -1.08
N ASN A 45 7.50 16.07 -0.72
CA ASN A 45 6.61 15.43 0.26
C ASN A 45 7.16 15.48 1.69
N GLU A 46 8.42 15.90 1.86
CA GLU A 46 9.10 15.98 3.15
C GLU A 46 8.96 17.38 3.73
N HIS A 47 8.41 17.48 4.96
CA HIS A 47 8.17 18.75 5.64
C HIS A 47 8.93 18.77 6.96
N GLN A 48 9.95 19.63 7.05
CA GLN A 48 10.70 19.84 8.28
C GLN A 48 9.88 20.69 9.25
N THR A 49 9.49 20.12 10.39
CA THR A 49 8.79 20.82 11.46
C THR A 49 9.64 20.84 12.73
N LYS A 50 9.28 21.68 13.70
CA LYS A 50 9.95 21.71 15.01
C LYS A 50 9.80 20.39 15.79
N SER A 51 8.75 19.62 15.49
CA SER A 51 8.47 18.31 16.09
C SER A 51 9.07 17.13 15.31
N GLY A 52 9.80 17.39 14.21
CA GLY A 52 10.45 16.39 13.37
C GLY A 52 10.03 16.49 11.90
N GLU A 53 10.46 15.52 11.11
CA GLU A 53 10.11 15.41 9.69
C GLU A 53 8.72 14.77 9.55
N LYS A 54 7.88 15.40 8.72
CA LYS A 54 6.59 14.84 8.29
C LYS A 54 6.68 14.54 6.79
N ILE A 55 6.28 13.34 6.41
CA ILE A 55 6.30 12.87 5.01
C ILE A 55 4.86 12.63 4.59
N THR A 56 4.43 13.30 3.51
CA THR A 56 3.13 13.12 2.88
C THR A 56 3.24 12.17 1.69
N ASP A 57 2.13 11.52 1.31
CA ASP A 57 2.13 10.61 0.16
C ASP A 57 2.21 11.36 -1.17
N SER A 58 1.54 12.53 -1.27
CA SER A 58 1.63 13.36 -2.47
C SER A 58 1.44 14.84 -2.16
N ARG A 59 2.10 15.68 -2.97
CA ARG A 59 1.88 17.12 -3.02
C ARG A 59 2.02 17.59 -4.47
N LEU A 60 0.92 18.02 -5.06
CA LEU A 60 0.84 18.37 -6.47
C LEU A 60 0.43 19.83 -6.61
N LYS A 61 1.12 20.57 -7.48
CA LYS A 61 0.68 21.90 -7.89
C LYS A 61 0.10 21.82 -9.29
N ILE A 62 -1.14 22.25 -9.43
CA ILE A 62 -1.89 22.28 -10.68
C ILE A 62 -2.44 23.69 -10.83
N ALA A 63 -2.04 24.38 -11.87
CA ALA A 63 -2.27 25.83 -12.02
C ALA A 63 -1.76 26.62 -10.79
N ASP A 64 -2.64 27.30 -10.08
CA ASP A 64 -2.33 28.10 -8.88
C ASP A 64 -2.68 27.39 -7.55
N LYS A 65 -3.14 26.15 -7.61
CA LYS A 65 -3.62 25.39 -6.45
C LYS A 65 -2.68 24.25 -6.06
N ILE A 66 -2.59 24.02 -4.77
CA ILE A 66 -1.89 22.86 -4.19
C ILE A 66 -2.92 21.79 -3.84
N TYR A 67 -2.66 20.57 -4.26
CA TYR A 67 -3.43 19.37 -3.95
C TYR A 67 -2.60 18.42 -3.11
N HIS A 68 -3.21 17.87 -2.07
CA HIS A 68 -2.62 16.89 -1.18
C HIS A 68 -3.52 15.67 -1.11
N ILE A 69 -3.02 14.51 -1.54
CA ILE A 69 -3.75 13.25 -1.56
C ILE A 69 -2.99 12.25 -0.70
N GLU A 70 -3.60 11.77 0.37
CA GLU A 70 -3.08 10.71 1.21
C GLU A 70 -3.72 9.38 0.85
N CYS A 71 -2.89 8.34 0.71
CA CYS A 71 -3.32 6.98 0.41
C CYS A 71 -3.29 6.14 1.69
N GLN A 72 -4.45 5.63 2.11
CA GLN A 72 -4.58 4.86 3.34
C GLN A 72 -5.14 3.47 3.06
N SER A 73 -4.53 2.45 3.65
CA SER A 73 -4.99 1.07 3.46
C SER A 73 -6.35 0.82 4.10
N THR A 74 -6.65 1.42 5.25
CA THR A 74 -7.91 1.27 6.00
C THR A 74 -8.35 2.61 6.58
N SER A 75 -9.65 2.74 6.86
CA SER A 75 -10.16 3.91 7.56
C SER A 75 -9.62 3.96 9.00
N ASP A 76 -9.19 5.15 9.40
CA ASP A 76 -8.63 5.46 10.70
C ASP A 76 -9.31 6.73 11.22
N THR A 77 -9.77 6.70 12.47
CA THR A 77 -10.45 7.85 13.10
C THR A 77 -9.51 9.03 13.34
N GLU A 78 -8.21 8.77 13.46
CA GLU A 78 -7.19 9.81 13.65
C GLU A 78 -6.70 10.42 12.34
N MET A 79 -7.17 9.90 11.20
CA MET A 79 -6.72 10.39 9.90
C MET A 79 -6.96 11.88 9.70
N VAL A 80 -8.09 12.41 10.14
CA VAL A 80 -8.38 13.84 10.05
C VAL A 80 -7.40 14.70 10.86
N ILE A 81 -6.91 14.18 12.00
CA ILE A 81 -5.89 14.85 12.82
C ILE A 81 -4.56 14.89 12.07
N ARG A 82 -4.14 13.77 11.47
CA ARG A 82 -2.92 13.75 10.65
C ARG A 82 -3.02 14.68 9.45
N MET A 83 -4.17 14.71 8.79
CA MET A 83 -4.40 15.57 7.64
C MET A 83 -4.25 17.04 7.98
N ILE A 84 -4.85 17.53 9.07
CA ILE A 84 -4.69 18.96 9.44
C ILE A 84 -3.25 19.30 9.81
N GLU A 85 -2.51 18.37 10.41
CA GLU A 85 -1.09 18.57 10.70
C GLU A 85 -0.25 18.68 9.43
N TYR A 86 -0.52 17.84 8.42
CA TYR A 86 0.15 17.90 7.12
C TYR A 86 -0.21 19.17 6.37
N ASP A 87 -1.50 19.48 6.28
CA ASP A 87 -1.99 20.68 5.57
C ASP A 87 -1.46 21.96 6.20
N PHE A 88 -1.37 22.00 7.54
CA PHE A 88 -0.77 23.13 8.24
C PHE A 88 0.73 23.25 7.91
N ALA A 89 1.48 22.14 7.90
CA ALA A 89 2.89 22.14 7.53
C ALA A 89 3.09 22.64 6.08
N ILE A 90 2.29 22.14 5.13
CA ILE A 90 2.29 22.59 3.73
C ILE A 90 1.97 24.08 3.64
N SER A 91 0.95 24.56 4.36
CA SER A 91 0.51 25.96 4.30
C SER A 91 1.55 26.96 4.85
N LEU A 92 2.35 26.54 5.83
CA LEU A 92 3.42 27.36 6.39
C LEU A 92 4.54 27.66 5.40
N GLU A 93 4.78 26.80 4.41
CA GLU A 93 5.79 27.05 3.39
C GLU A 93 5.42 28.20 2.45
N SER A 94 4.13 28.44 2.24
CA SER A 94 3.59 29.48 1.37
C SER A 94 3.03 30.70 2.12
N LYS A 95 3.36 30.83 3.43
CA LYS A 95 2.88 31.93 4.26
C LYS A 95 3.24 33.29 3.71
N LYS A 96 2.29 34.22 3.73
CA LYS A 96 2.49 35.64 3.36
C LYS A 96 2.22 36.54 4.57
N ILE A 97 2.83 37.71 4.57
CA ILE A 97 2.50 38.74 5.53
C ILE A 97 1.65 39.79 4.83
N GLU A 98 0.42 39.97 5.29
CA GLU A 98 -0.52 40.96 4.78
C GLU A 98 -1.10 41.71 5.98
N ASN A 99 -0.99 43.05 5.97
CA ASN A 99 -1.48 43.91 7.04
C ASN A 99 -0.96 43.50 8.45
N GLU A 100 0.34 43.24 8.57
CA GLU A 100 1.03 42.83 9.80
C GLU A 100 0.55 41.47 10.36
N ARG A 101 -0.17 40.66 9.58
CA ARG A 101 -0.63 39.33 9.95
C ARG A 101 -0.11 38.30 8.99
N TYR A 102 0.22 37.09 9.52
CA TYR A 102 0.48 35.94 8.66
C TYR A 102 -0.82 35.45 8.04
N ARG A 103 -0.80 35.25 6.71
CA ARG A 103 -1.84 34.56 5.97
C ARG A 103 -1.28 33.25 5.44
N ILE A 104 -1.96 32.15 5.72
CA ILE A 104 -1.63 30.80 5.27
C ILE A 104 -2.79 30.25 4.45
N TYR A 105 -2.48 29.45 3.44
CA TYR A 105 -3.45 28.86 2.54
C TYR A 105 -3.32 27.34 2.60
N PHE A 106 -4.37 26.68 3.09
CA PHE A 106 -4.43 25.23 3.14
C PHE A 106 -4.51 24.66 1.73
N PRO A 107 -3.89 23.48 1.47
CA PRO A 107 -4.03 22.78 0.20
C PRO A 107 -5.46 22.24 0.05
N HIS A 108 -5.82 21.86 -1.17
CA HIS A 108 -7.00 21.06 -1.45
C HIS A 108 -6.67 19.59 -1.15
N SER A 109 -7.12 19.08 -0.01
CA SER A 109 -6.70 17.78 0.50
C SER A 109 -7.81 16.76 0.47
N CYS A 110 -7.47 15.49 0.21
CA CYS A 110 -8.39 14.36 0.30
C CYS A 110 -7.66 13.09 0.75
N VAL A 111 -8.42 12.13 1.24
CA VAL A 111 -7.90 10.81 1.62
C VAL A 111 -8.48 9.75 0.68
N LEU A 112 -7.60 8.90 0.15
CA LEU A 112 -7.94 7.73 -0.65
C LEU A 112 -7.84 6.48 0.22
N TYR A 113 -8.98 5.88 0.56
CA TYR A 113 -9.06 4.62 1.29
C TYR A 113 -9.14 3.44 0.33
N LEU A 114 -8.20 2.51 0.45
CA LEU A 114 -8.10 1.34 -0.41
C LEU A 114 -9.04 0.21 -0.01
N ARG A 115 -9.39 0.13 1.28
CA ARG A 115 -10.27 -0.90 1.86
C ARG A 115 -11.49 -0.28 2.50
N GLY A 116 -12.57 -1.05 2.48
CA GLY A 116 -13.82 -0.70 3.11
C GLY A 116 -14.72 0.20 2.27
N LYS A 117 -15.97 0.27 2.68
CA LYS A 117 -16.99 1.15 2.09
C LYS A 117 -17.30 2.27 3.06
N GLY A 118 -17.04 3.50 2.65
CA GLY A 118 -17.41 4.66 3.45
C GLY A 118 -18.92 4.91 3.42
N LYS A 119 -19.45 5.28 4.59
CA LYS A 119 -20.83 5.78 4.71
C LYS A 119 -20.94 7.25 4.33
N SER A 120 -19.85 8.00 4.46
CA SER A 120 -19.74 9.41 4.10
C SER A 120 -18.57 9.59 3.13
N ASN A 121 -18.72 10.51 2.19
CA ASN A 121 -17.66 10.94 1.29
C ASN A 121 -16.80 12.06 1.89
N THR A 122 -16.93 12.33 3.19
CA THR A 122 -16.15 13.33 3.93
C THR A 122 -15.74 12.79 5.28
N ILE A 123 -14.56 13.20 5.73
CA ILE A 123 -14.10 13.11 7.12
C ILE A 123 -13.85 14.53 7.63
N GLY A 124 -14.06 14.80 8.89
CA GLY A 124 -13.92 16.15 9.39
C GLY A 124 -13.79 16.24 10.91
N MET A 125 -13.45 17.44 11.37
CA MET A 125 -13.36 17.81 12.79
C MET A 125 -13.77 19.26 13.02
N ASP A 126 -14.28 19.53 14.19
CA ASP A 126 -14.57 20.89 14.66
C ASP A 126 -13.40 21.38 15.54
N ILE A 127 -12.85 22.54 15.19
CA ILE A 127 -11.83 23.22 15.99
C ILE A 127 -12.52 24.33 16.77
N VAL A 128 -12.64 24.13 18.09
CA VAL A 128 -13.31 25.10 18.98
C VAL A 128 -12.26 26.06 19.53
N MET A 129 -12.39 27.33 19.18
CA MET A 129 -11.51 28.39 19.64
C MET A 129 -11.90 28.85 21.08
N PRO A 130 -10.96 29.42 21.85
CA PRO A 130 -11.27 29.88 23.21
C PRO A 130 -12.40 30.92 23.31
N ASN A 131 -12.63 31.68 22.27
CA ASN A 131 -13.75 32.65 22.18
C ASN A 131 -15.08 32.00 21.73
N GLY A 132 -15.15 30.66 21.62
CA GLY A 132 -16.33 29.93 21.22
C GLY A 132 -16.53 29.84 19.69
N GLN A 133 -15.66 30.45 18.91
CA GLN A 133 -15.72 30.28 17.43
C GLN A 133 -15.39 28.82 17.05
N ILE A 134 -16.18 28.26 16.12
CA ILE A 134 -15.96 26.93 15.58
C ILE A 134 -15.48 27.07 14.14
N ILE A 135 -14.34 26.44 13.85
CA ILE A 135 -13.80 26.30 12.50
C ILE A 135 -13.98 24.84 12.07
N LYS A 136 -14.73 24.59 11.02
CA LYS A 136 -14.90 23.26 10.46
C LYS A 136 -13.75 22.94 9.52
N TYR A 137 -13.12 21.79 9.73
CA TYR A 137 -12.12 21.23 8.86
C TYR A 137 -12.66 19.91 8.28
N ASP A 138 -13.20 19.98 7.08
CA ASP A 138 -13.81 18.86 6.39
C ASP A 138 -13.02 18.53 5.12
N LEU A 139 -12.76 17.24 4.89
CA LEU A 139 -11.98 16.72 3.78
C LEU A 139 -12.80 15.68 2.99
N PRO A 140 -12.72 15.67 1.65
CA PRO A 140 -13.20 14.56 0.84
C PRO A 140 -12.52 13.25 1.22
N ALA A 141 -13.30 12.17 1.31
CA ALA A 141 -12.86 10.82 1.52
C ALA A 141 -13.31 9.94 0.36
N ILE A 142 -12.35 9.31 -0.31
CA ILE A 142 -12.57 8.46 -1.47
C ILE A 142 -12.39 7.02 -1.02
N TYR A 143 -13.38 6.17 -1.24
CA TYR A 143 -13.30 4.74 -0.96
C TYR A 143 -13.30 3.99 -2.29
N VAL A 144 -12.21 3.30 -2.62
CA VAL A 144 -12.07 2.57 -3.90
C VAL A 144 -13.19 1.56 -4.09
N GLU A 145 -13.64 0.91 -3.01
CA GLU A 145 -14.72 -0.08 -3.07
C GLU A 145 -16.10 0.51 -3.44
N ASN A 146 -16.28 1.83 -3.34
CA ASN A 146 -17.52 2.49 -3.76
C ASN A 146 -17.62 2.67 -5.28
N TYR A 147 -16.53 2.48 -6.02
CA TYR A 147 -16.49 2.67 -7.47
C TYR A 147 -16.59 1.32 -8.19
N THR A 148 -17.53 1.20 -9.11
CA THR A 148 -17.58 0.07 -10.05
C THR A 148 -16.62 0.28 -11.21
N THR A 149 -16.26 -0.78 -11.92
CA THR A 149 -15.45 -0.68 -13.15
C THR A 149 -16.08 0.25 -14.17
N ASP A 150 -17.42 0.20 -14.34
CA ASP A 150 -18.14 1.07 -15.29
C ASP A 150 -17.98 2.54 -14.93
N VAL A 151 -18.14 2.91 -13.66
CA VAL A 151 -17.95 4.29 -13.19
C VAL A 151 -16.50 4.74 -13.37
N ILE A 152 -15.52 3.86 -13.07
CA ILE A 152 -14.10 4.16 -13.24
C ILE A 152 -13.80 4.49 -14.71
N PHE A 153 -14.26 3.67 -15.65
CA PHE A 153 -14.04 3.92 -17.09
C PHE A 153 -14.83 5.11 -17.61
N GLN A 154 -16.11 5.24 -17.23
CA GLN A 154 -16.96 6.36 -17.64
C GLN A 154 -16.37 7.71 -17.22
N LYS A 155 -15.91 7.82 -15.98
CA LYS A 155 -15.30 9.03 -15.41
C LYS A 155 -13.80 9.14 -15.62
N LYS A 156 -13.18 8.17 -16.30
CA LYS A 156 -11.73 8.07 -16.56
C LYS A 156 -10.88 8.03 -15.28
N LEU A 157 -11.41 7.50 -14.20
CA LEU A 157 -10.74 7.38 -12.89
C LEU A 157 -9.71 6.22 -12.88
N LEU A 158 -8.90 6.13 -13.96
CA LEU A 158 -7.96 5.01 -14.16
C LEU A 158 -6.91 4.92 -13.04
N PHE A 159 -6.67 6.01 -12.33
CA PHE A 159 -5.81 6.03 -11.14
C PHE A 159 -6.29 5.07 -10.02
N LEU A 160 -7.58 4.73 -9.98
CA LEU A 160 -8.15 3.80 -8.98
C LEU A 160 -8.01 2.32 -9.37
N LEU A 161 -7.74 2.01 -10.65
CA LEU A 161 -7.76 0.62 -11.14
C LEU A 161 -6.76 -0.33 -10.45
N PRO A 162 -5.51 0.06 -10.17
CA PRO A 162 -4.58 -0.83 -9.47
C PRO A 162 -5.10 -1.28 -8.11
N PHE A 163 -5.84 -0.42 -7.43
CA PHE A 163 -6.40 -0.70 -6.11
C PHE A 163 -7.76 -1.39 -6.15
N TYR A 164 -8.36 -1.54 -7.33
CA TYR A 164 -9.68 -2.15 -7.48
C TYR A 164 -9.72 -3.60 -6.96
N ILE A 165 -8.62 -4.35 -7.08
CA ILE A 165 -8.48 -5.74 -6.62
C ILE A 165 -8.64 -5.91 -5.10
N MET A 166 -8.46 -4.84 -4.32
CA MET A 166 -8.54 -4.86 -2.85
C MET A 166 -9.88 -5.38 -2.34
N ARG A 167 -10.96 -5.20 -3.10
CA ARG A 167 -12.31 -5.71 -2.77
C ARG A 167 -12.39 -7.22 -2.62
N TYR A 168 -11.44 -7.95 -3.23
CA TYR A 168 -11.38 -9.41 -3.20
C TYR A 168 -10.50 -9.96 -2.06
N GLU A 169 -9.81 -9.08 -1.33
CA GLU A 169 -8.85 -9.49 -0.30
C GLU A 169 -9.48 -10.38 0.78
N ASN A 170 -10.71 -10.09 1.20
CA ASN A 170 -11.40 -10.91 2.21
C ASN A 170 -12.02 -12.20 1.64
N SER A 171 -12.13 -12.33 0.33
CA SER A 171 -12.75 -13.48 -0.36
C SER A 171 -11.72 -14.42 -0.99
N ARG A 172 -10.42 -14.20 -0.78
CA ARG A 172 -9.31 -14.96 -1.41
C ARG A 172 -9.45 -16.47 -1.25
N THR A 173 -9.74 -16.91 -0.01
CA THR A 173 -9.90 -18.35 0.29
C THR A 173 -11.09 -18.98 -0.44
N GLU A 174 -12.17 -18.21 -0.61
CA GLU A 174 -13.34 -18.67 -1.33
C GLU A 174 -13.09 -18.72 -2.84
N ILE A 175 -12.42 -17.71 -3.37
CA ILE A 175 -12.02 -17.62 -4.78
C ILE A 175 -11.09 -18.78 -5.15
N GLU A 176 -10.13 -19.12 -4.29
CA GLU A 176 -9.19 -20.22 -4.52
C GLU A 176 -9.88 -21.60 -4.56
N LYS A 177 -10.99 -21.77 -3.83
CA LYS A 177 -11.68 -23.07 -3.67
C LYS A 177 -12.94 -23.21 -4.54
N ASP A 178 -13.48 -22.13 -5.05
CA ASP A 178 -14.74 -22.11 -5.81
C ASP A 178 -14.48 -21.67 -7.26
N ALA A 179 -14.57 -22.62 -8.19
CA ALA A 179 -14.35 -22.38 -9.61
C ALA A 179 -15.26 -21.29 -10.19
N THR A 180 -16.49 -21.14 -9.68
CA THR A 180 -17.42 -20.11 -10.18
C THR A 180 -17.00 -18.73 -9.74
N LYS A 181 -16.54 -18.57 -8.48
CA LYS A 181 -16.02 -17.31 -7.98
C LYS A 181 -14.71 -16.90 -8.66
N LEU A 182 -13.83 -17.88 -8.87
CA LEU A 182 -12.60 -17.67 -9.64
C LEU A 182 -12.91 -17.21 -11.06
N GLN A 183 -13.79 -17.90 -11.77
CA GLN A 183 -14.18 -17.53 -13.13
C GLN A 183 -14.77 -16.12 -13.18
N SER A 184 -15.63 -15.75 -12.22
CA SER A 184 -16.19 -14.40 -12.13
C SER A 184 -15.12 -13.32 -11.98
N LEU A 185 -14.10 -13.56 -11.14
CA LEU A 185 -12.94 -12.67 -10.99
C LEU A 185 -12.17 -12.52 -12.30
N LEU A 186 -11.87 -13.66 -12.96
CA LEU A 186 -11.10 -13.67 -14.21
C LEU A 186 -11.86 -12.97 -15.35
N ASP A 187 -13.16 -13.20 -15.47
CA ASP A 187 -14.02 -12.53 -16.46
C ASP A 187 -14.06 -11.01 -16.25
N GLU A 188 -14.14 -10.57 -14.99
CA GLU A 188 -14.11 -9.14 -14.68
C GLU A 188 -12.77 -8.50 -15.07
N TYR A 189 -11.64 -9.17 -14.77
CA TYR A 189 -10.34 -8.63 -15.13
C TYR A 189 -10.06 -8.73 -16.64
N ALA A 190 -10.58 -9.74 -17.33
CA ALA A 190 -10.55 -9.79 -18.79
C ALA A 190 -11.32 -8.60 -19.42
N ALA A 191 -12.47 -8.22 -18.82
CA ALA A 191 -13.22 -7.06 -19.25
C ALA A 191 -12.46 -5.74 -18.98
N ILE A 192 -11.81 -5.62 -17.81
CA ILE A 192 -10.95 -4.46 -17.49
C ILE A 192 -9.81 -4.33 -18.50
N VAL A 193 -9.08 -5.41 -18.79
CA VAL A 193 -7.98 -5.42 -19.78
C VAL A 193 -8.48 -5.02 -21.16
N LYS A 194 -9.64 -5.55 -21.58
CA LYS A 194 -10.26 -5.20 -22.87
C LYS A 194 -10.61 -3.71 -22.94
N LYS A 195 -11.21 -3.15 -21.89
CA LYS A 195 -11.54 -1.71 -21.80
C LYS A 195 -10.27 -0.85 -21.80
N LEU A 196 -9.23 -1.23 -21.05
CA LEU A 196 -7.94 -0.52 -21.06
C LEU A 196 -7.28 -0.52 -22.43
N LYS A 197 -7.31 -1.64 -23.16
CA LYS A 197 -6.81 -1.71 -24.53
C LYS A 197 -7.54 -0.71 -25.42
N ALA A 198 -8.86 -0.64 -25.33
CA ALA A 198 -9.67 0.28 -26.12
C ALA A 198 -9.43 1.75 -25.76
N ASP A 199 -9.33 2.07 -24.45
CA ASP A 199 -9.31 3.46 -23.98
C ASP A 199 -7.91 4.06 -23.89
N VAL A 200 -6.87 3.24 -23.74
CA VAL A 200 -5.49 3.67 -23.56
C VAL A 200 -4.62 3.24 -24.75
N LEU A 201 -4.49 1.93 -24.97
CA LEU A 201 -3.56 1.39 -25.98
C LEU A 201 -3.95 1.79 -27.39
N HIS A 202 -5.21 1.61 -27.77
CA HIS A 202 -5.69 1.97 -29.13
C HIS A 202 -5.70 3.48 -29.41
N LYS A 203 -5.51 4.30 -28.35
CA LYS A 203 -5.34 5.76 -28.48
C LYS A 203 -3.84 6.17 -28.56
N GLY A 204 -2.94 5.22 -28.80
CA GLY A 204 -1.50 5.48 -28.95
C GLY A 204 -0.76 5.73 -27.64
N ARG A 205 -1.35 5.38 -26.49
CA ARG A 205 -0.73 5.55 -25.16
C ARG A 205 -0.18 4.23 -24.63
N GLU A 206 0.65 3.57 -25.44
CA GLU A 206 1.19 2.23 -25.13
C GLU A 206 2.00 2.21 -23.81
N VAL A 207 2.84 3.20 -23.60
CA VAL A 207 3.65 3.30 -22.35
C VAL A 207 2.75 3.39 -21.11
N GLN A 208 1.71 4.23 -21.16
CA GLN A 208 0.75 4.36 -20.08
C GLN A 208 -0.02 3.06 -19.86
N TYR A 209 -0.44 2.38 -20.94
CA TYR A 209 -1.09 1.08 -20.85
C TYR A 209 -0.21 0.05 -20.15
N ASN A 210 1.07 -0.06 -20.57
CA ASN A 210 2.00 -1.02 -20.00
C ASN A 210 2.23 -0.76 -18.50
N TYR A 211 2.46 0.49 -18.10
CA TYR A 211 2.60 0.84 -16.68
C TYR A 211 1.34 0.54 -15.87
N LEU A 212 0.15 0.84 -16.39
CA LEU A 212 -1.10 0.50 -15.72
C LEU A 212 -1.25 -1.00 -15.52
N MET A 213 -0.98 -1.79 -16.56
CA MET A 213 -1.04 -3.25 -16.47
C MET A 213 -0.04 -3.80 -15.45
N GLU A 214 1.18 -3.27 -15.44
CA GLU A 214 2.21 -3.67 -14.48
C GLU A 214 1.80 -3.39 -13.02
N VAL A 215 1.29 -2.20 -12.72
CA VAL A 215 0.88 -1.86 -11.34
C VAL A 215 -0.39 -2.60 -10.91
N ILE A 216 -1.34 -2.84 -11.82
CA ILE A 216 -2.53 -3.68 -11.55
C ILE A 216 -2.09 -5.10 -11.20
N LYS A 217 -1.25 -5.71 -12.06
CA LYS A 217 -0.71 -7.04 -11.83
C LYS A 217 0.06 -7.11 -10.51
N ARG A 218 0.83 -6.10 -10.20
CA ARG A 218 1.62 -6.01 -8.99
C ARG A 218 0.80 -6.14 -7.71
N ILE A 219 -0.32 -5.40 -7.62
CA ILE A 219 -1.21 -5.50 -6.46
C ILE A 219 -1.96 -6.84 -6.46
N ALA A 220 -2.38 -7.34 -7.63
CA ALA A 220 -3.02 -8.65 -7.74
C ALA A 220 -2.09 -9.78 -7.23
N ASP A 221 -0.82 -9.78 -7.63
CA ASP A 221 0.19 -10.72 -7.16
C ASP A 221 0.40 -10.66 -5.64
N TYR A 222 0.35 -9.46 -5.08
CA TYR A 222 0.43 -9.29 -3.63
C TYR A 222 -0.80 -9.86 -2.93
N ILE A 223 -2.00 -9.53 -3.41
CA ILE A 223 -3.28 -9.99 -2.83
C ILE A 223 -3.40 -11.51 -2.88
N PHE A 224 -3.00 -12.13 -4.00
CA PHE A 224 -3.10 -13.57 -4.21
C PHE A 224 -1.76 -14.31 -4.02
N SER A 225 -0.79 -13.73 -3.28
CA SER A 225 0.56 -14.30 -3.11
C SER A 225 0.58 -15.75 -2.57
N ASN A 226 -0.41 -16.12 -1.75
CA ASN A 226 -0.56 -17.44 -1.15
C ASN A 226 -1.72 -18.26 -1.77
N PHE A 227 -2.27 -17.85 -2.91
CA PHE A 227 -3.42 -18.42 -3.60
C PHE A 227 -3.03 -18.73 -5.04
N GLN A 228 -2.47 -19.94 -5.22
CA GLN A 228 -1.77 -20.32 -6.47
C GLN A 228 -2.69 -20.32 -7.68
N ILE A 229 -3.90 -20.90 -7.55
CA ILE A 229 -4.85 -21.04 -8.67
C ILE A 229 -5.36 -19.66 -9.11
N ALA A 230 -5.73 -18.81 -8.16
CA ALA A 230 -6.17 -17.45 -8.44
C ALA A 230 -5.04 -16.62 -9.08
N LYS A 231 -3.81 -16.76 -8.58
CA LYS A 231 -2.63 -16.06 -9.11
C LYS A 231 -2.34 -16.48 -10.55
N GLU A 232 -2.28 -17.78 -10.84
CA GLU A 232 -2.05 -18.30 -12.19
C GLU A 232 -3.14 -17.83 -13.16
N GLY A 233 -4.40 -17.88 -12.76
CA GLY A 233 -5.50 -17.37 -13.57
C GLY A 233 -5.39 -15.86 -13.87
N MET A 234 -5.02 -15.07 -12.87
CA MET A 234 -4.79 -13.62 -13.05
C MET A 234 -3.59 -13.34 -13.96
N ASP A 235 -2.50 -14.13 -13.86
CA ASP A 235 -1.34 -14.04 -14.73
C ASP A 235 -1.71 -14.32 -16.20
N GLU A 236 -2.54 -15.33 -16.44
CA GLU A 236 -3.03 -15.66 -17.78
C GLU A 236 -3.87 -14.53 -18.39
N VAL A 237 -4.80 -13.99 -17.61
CA VAL A 237 -5.71 -12.91 -18.05
C VAL A 237 -4.96 -11.61 -18.31
N MET A 238 -4.06 -11.24 -17.40
CA MET A 238 -3.38 -9.94 -17.48
C MET A 238 -2.12 -9.97 -18.34
N GLY A 239 -1.38 -11.07 -18.35
CA GLY A 239 -0.09 -11.15 -19.06
C GLY A 239 0.88 -10.03 -18.66
N GLY A 240 2.12 -10.08 -19.06
CA GLY A 240 3.04 -8.97 -18.85
C GLY A 240 4.04 -9.16 -17.72
N LYS A 241 5.00 -8.23 -17.64
CA LYS A 241 6.05 -8.21 -16.61
C LYS A 241 5.55 -7.42 -15.38
N VAL A 242 5.94 -7.88 -14.22
CA VAL A 242 5.69 -7.16 -12.95
C VAL A 242 6.70 -6.03 -12.79
N LEU A 243 6.25 -4.83 -12.49
CA LEU A 243 7.12 -3.69 -12.20
C LEU A 243 7.87 -3.94 -10.87
N GLU A 244 9.21 -3.87 -10.93
CA GLU A 244 10.04 -4.00 -9.73
C GLU A 244 10.03 -2.69 -8.93
N LEU A 245 9.34 -2.69 -7.78
CA LEU A 245 9.24 -1.54 -6.89
C LEU A 245 10.38 -1.51 -5.86
N GLU A 246 10.67 -0.34 -5.29
CA GLU A 246 11.72 -0.21 -4.27
C GLU A 246 11.46 -1.09 -3.04
N THR A 247 10.21 -1.19 -2.60
CA THR A 247 9.80 -2.08 -1.50
C THR A 247 10.16 -3.53 -1.76
N ASP A 248 10.04 -4.02 -3.01
CA ASP A 248 10.40 -5.39 -3.31
C ASP A 248 11.89 -5.65 -3.21
N LYS A 249 12.70 -4.70 -3.64
CA LYS A 249 14.14 -4.79 -3.51
C LYS A 249 14.53 -4.88 -2.03
N VAL A 250 13.86 -4.09 -1.17
CA VAL A 250 14.05 -4.12 0.28
C VAL A 250 13.53 -5.43 0.87
N ILE A 251 12.31 -5.85 0.54
CA ILE A 251 11.71 -7.12 1.01
C ILE A 251 12.55 -8.31 0.56
N LYS A 252 13.01 -8.32 -0.70
CA LYS A 252 13.88 -9.38 -1.22
C LYS A 252 15.19 -9.45 -0.43
N LYS A 253 15.85 -8.30 -0.21
CA LYS A 253 17.07 -8.23 0.60
C LYS A 253 16.85 -8.71 2.04
N ILE A 254 15.74 -8.31 2.67
CA ILE A 254 15.36 -8.74 4.01
C ILE A 254 15.09 -10.25 4.01
N ARG A 255 14.28 -10.75 3.08
CA ARG A 255 13.95 -12.18 2.95
C ARG A 255 15.20 -13.04 2.73
N ASP A 256 16.10 -12.61 1.84
CA ASP A 256 17.34 -13.33 1.57
C ASP A 256 18.25 -13.33 2.80
N LYS A 257 18.31 -12.20 3.54
CA LYS A 257 19.07 -12.09 4.78
C LYS A 257 18.54 -13.01 5.90
N TYR A 258 17.21 -13.00 6.13
CA TYR A 258 16.60 -13.78 7.19
C TYR A 258 16.33 -15.25 6.82
N LYS A 259 16.34 -15.62 5.54
CA LYS A 259 16.12 -17.00 5.11
C LYS A 259 17.20 -17.94 5.62
N ASP A 260 18.43 -17.49 5.69
CA ASP A 260 19.54 -18.28 6.19
C ASP A 260 19.53 -18.31 7.73
N GLU A 261 19.16 -17.22 8.40
CA GLU A 261 18.97 -17.14 9.85
C GLU A 261 17.83 -18.04 10.32
N ILE A 262 16.65 -17.96 9.71
CA ILE A 262 15.48 -18.82 10.01
C ILE A 262 15.79 -20.30 9.73
N LYS A 263 16.50 -20.62 8.64
CA LYS A 263 16.93 -22.00 8.36
C LYS A 263 17.91 -22.53 9.41
N ALA A 264 18.79 -21.66 9.91
CA ALA A 264 19.74 -22.04 10.97
C ALA A 264 19.00 -22.26 12.28
N GLU A 265 18.07 -21.39 12.68
CA GLU A 265 17.25 -21.54 13.88
C GLU A 265 16.41 -22.83 13.85
N ILE A 266 15.65 -23.07 12.76
CA ILE A 266 14.85 -24.32 12.61
C ILE A 266 15.72 -25.55 12.66
N LYS A 267 16.94 -25.50 12.10
CA LYS A 267 17.88 -26.61 12.11
C LYS A 267 18.43 -26.86 13.53
N ASP A 268 18.69 -25.80 14.28
CA ASP A 268 19.19 -25.90 15.64
C ASP A 268 18.10 -26.34 16.62
N GLU A 269 16.86 -25.86 16.48
CA GLU A 269 15.68 -26.37 17.23
C GLU A 269 15.46 -27.88 16.98
N ALA A 270 15.54 -28.32 15.72
CA ALA A 270 15.42 -29.73 15.39
C ALA A 270 16.51 -30.59 16.01
N LYS A 271 17.76 -30.10 16.06
CA LYS A 271 18.88 -30.78 16.74
C LYS A 271 18.67 -30.88 18.26
N GLU A 272 18.15 -29.80 18.88
CA GLU A 272 17.82 -29.79 20.30
C GLU A 272 16.71 -30.78 20.63
N GLU A 273 15.64 -30.85 19.80
CA GLU A 273 14.62 -31.88 19.98
C GLU A 273 15.14 -33.30 19.88
N ILE A 274 16.10 -33.56 18.97
CA ILE A 274 16.75 -34.87 18.85
C ILE A 274 17.57 -35.15 20.11
N ALA A 275 18.37 -34.18 20.57
CA ALA A 275 19.16 -34.30 21.79
C ALA A 275 18.27 -34.61 23.02
N ILE A 276 17.16 -33.92 23.20
CA ILE A 276 16.18 -34.14 24.26
C ILE A 276 15.63 -35.58 24.20
N ARG A 277 15.28 -36.08 23.02
CA ARG A 277 14.78 -37.44 22.84
C ARG A 277 15.84 -38.49 23.18
N MET A 278 17.10 -38.26 22.81
CA MET A 278 18.20 -39.15 23.12
C MET A 278 18.52 -39.17 24.62
N LEU A 279 18.57 -38.01 25.28
CA LEU A 279 18.73 -37.86 26.73
C LEU A 279 17.61 -38.61 27.49
N LYS A 280 16.34 -38.42 27.09
CA LYS A 280 15.18 -39.11 27.71
C LYS A 280 15.23 -40.65 27.58
N ARG A 281 15.86 -41.16 26.52
CA ARG A 281 16.04 -42.61 26.34
C ARG A 281 17.12 -43.20 27.26
N GLY A 282 18.06 -42.40 27.76
CA GLY A 282 19.09 -42.78 28.72
C GLY A 282 20.08 -43.85 28.25
N ARG A 283 20.17 -44.07 26.93
CA ARG A 283 21.02 -45.13 26.33
C ARG A 283 22.31 -44.58 25.69
N ASN A 284 22.37 -43.29 25.48
CA ASN A 284 23.48 -42.63 24.78
C ASN A 284 24.33 -41.81 25.73
N THR A 285 25.64 -41.80 25.52
CA THR A 285 26.55 -40.90 26.21
C THR A 285 26.42 -39.48 25.70
N LEU A 286 26.92 -38.50 26.45
CA LEU A 286 26.87 -37.09 25.99
C LEU A 286 27.69 -36.87 24.72
N GLU A 287 28.80 -37.59 24.56
CA GLU A 287 29.64 -37.58 23.37
C GLU A 287 28.88 -38.11 22.13
N GLU A 288 28.18 -39.24 22.27
CA GLU A 288 27.35 -39.80 21.20
C GLU A 288 26.24 -38.84 20.77
N ILE A 289 25.63 -38.14 21.74
CA ILE A 289 24.59 -37.13 21.43
C ILE A 289 25.17 -35.92 20.68
N VAL A 290 26.38 -35.49 21.04
CA VAL A 290 27.15 -34.46 20.34
C VAL A 290 27.44 -34.86 18.90
N ASP A 291 27.91 -36.08 18.69
CA ASP A 291 28.23 -36.61 17.35
C ASP A 291 26.99 -36.75 16.46
N ASP A 292 25.88 -37.23 17.02
CA ASP A 292 24.63 -37.44 16.27
C ASP A 292 23.89 -36.14 15.96
N THR A 293 23.93 -35.15 16.85
CA THR A 293 23.19 -33.89 16.68
C THR A 293 24.04 -32.76 16.11
N GLY A 294 25.36 -32.83 16.28
CA GLY A 294 26.30 -31.75 15.97
C GLY A 294 26.10 -30.50 16.87
N LEU A 295 25.47 -30.66 18.03
CA LEU A 295 25.38 -29.61 19.04
C LEU A 295 26.67 -29.57 19.88
N PRO A 296 27.13 -28.38 20.36
CA PRO A 296 28.23 -28.28 21.28
C PRO A 296 27.94 -29.01 22.58
N LEU A 297 28.96 -29.70 23.15
CA LEU A 297 28.84 -30.46 24.40
C LEU A 297 28.24 -29.65 25.56
N GLU A 298 28.60 -28.38 25.66
CA GLU A 298 28.06 -27.46 26.69
C GLU A 298 26.55 -27.20 26.49
N ARG A 299 26.07 -27.20 25.26
CA ARG A 299 24.62 -27.06 24.97
C ARG A 299 23.88 -28.35 25.35
N VAL A 300 24.41 -29.50 25.04
CA VAL A 300 23.82 -30.80 25.42
C VAL A 300 23.75 -30.94 26.94
N LYS A 301 24.80 -30.55 27.68
CA LYS A 301 24.78 -30.52 29.15
C LYS A 301 23.69 -29.60 29.70
N ARG A 302 23.57 -28.38 29.15
CA ARG A 302 22.55 -27.41 29.57
C ARG A 302 21.14 -27.94 29.31
N ILE A 303 20.88 -28.55 28.14
CA ILE A 303 19.62 -29.21 27.83
C ILE A 303 19.27 -30.28 28.84
N LYS A 304 20.28 -31.09 29.25
CA LYS A 304 20.09 -32.11 30.27
C LYS A 304 19.67 -31.54 31.62
N GLU A 305 20.32 -30.45 32.04
CA GLU A 305 19.98 -29.74 33.28
C GLU A 305 18.57 -29.09 33.20
N GLU A 306 18.26 -28.41 32.09
CA GLU A 306 16.96 -27.74 31.85
C GLU A 306 15.80 -28.75 31.84
N GLN A 307 16.03 -29.96 31.36
CA GLN A 307 15.03 -31.02 31.29
C GLN A 307 15.00 -31.91 32.54
N GLN A 308 15.88 -31.65 33.54
CA GLN A 308 16.03 -32.44 34.80
C GLN A 308 16.25 -33.92 34.53
N LEU A 309 17.09 -34.29 33.56
CA LEU A 309 17.35 -35.63 33.08
C LEU A 309 18.71 -36.15 33.58
#